data_dd128583f764089a67c53d897dd2f140
#
_entry.id   dd128583f764089a67c53d897dd2f140
#
_cell.length_a   1.000
_cell.length_b   1.000
_cell.length_c   1.000
_cell.angle_alpha   90.00
_cell.angle_beta   90.00
_cell.angle_gamma   90.00
#
_symmetry.space_group_name_H-M   'P 1'
#
loop_
_entity.id
_entity.type
_entity.pdbx_description
1 polymer ?
#
loop_
_entity_poly.entity_id
_entity_poly.type
_entity_poly.pdbx_seq_one_letter_code
_entity_poly.pdbx_strand_id
1 'polypeptide(L)'
;HDEIYLKKIAALLEKVFENCNDSSSTISKELSFSDGLCGLGFILNELINVEVIDEEYKHQLKVINELAFEYTRQAIEENNFDFFYGAAGSLFYLSDVNQLELCSSIVKQLSKKAPEHDYLYNHDHPDEHNRGVNFGLAHGNPALFMILINLVKKGVQSEELTTLVNKGVKKLLNREKEEYMEGEDIKTYFPHNIVIENGTE
;
A
#
# COMPACT_ATOMS: atom_id res chain seq x y z
N HIS A 1 -12.21 -3.27 -33.46
CA HIS A 1 -11.16 -3.80 -32.55
C HIS A 1 -11.60 -3.78 -31.08
N ASP A 2 -12.32 -2.77 -30.68
CA ASP A 2 -12.71 -2.57 -29.28
C ASP A 2 -13.67 -3.67 -28.76
N GLU A 3 -14.63 -4.12 -29.58
CA GLU A 3 -15.61 -5.13 -29.17
C GLU A 3 -14.98 -6.50 -28.81
N ILE A 4 -13.89 -6.88 -29.49
CA ILE A 4 -13.17 -8.14 -29.20
C ILE A 4 -12.48 -8.05 -27.82
N TYR A 5 -11.91 -6.90 -27.49
CA TYR A 5 -11.27 -6.70 -26.19
C TYR A 5 -12.28 -6.66 -25.06
N LEU A 6 -13.42 -5.98 -25.24
CA LEU A 6 -14.51 -5.94 -24.26
C LEU A 6 -15.04 -7.33 -23.95
N LYS A 7 -15.28 -8.17 -24.96
CA LYS A 7 -15.68 -9.57 -24.76
C LYS A 7 -14.63 -10.38 -23.99
N LYS A 8 -13.34 -10.16 -24.24
CA LYS A 8 -12.27 -10.83 -23.50
C LYS A 8 -12.20 -10.36 -22.05
N ILE A 9 -12.36 -9.07 -21.79
CA ILE A 9 -12.38 -8.52 -20.43
C ILE A 9 -13.55 -9.12 -19.65
N ALA A 10 -14.77 -9.12 -20.22
CA ALA A 10 -15.94 -9.70 -19.60
C ALA A 10 -15.72 -11.19 -19.25
N ALA A 11 -15.21 -11.99 -20.20
CA ALA A 11 -14.91 -13.40 -19.95
C ALA A 11 -13.83 -13.64 -18.91
N LEU A 12 -12.84 -12.75 -18.79
CA LEU A 12 -11.82 -12.83 -17.74
C LEU A 12 -12.39 -12.47 -16.37
N LEU A 13 -13.21 -11.43 -16.29
CA LEU A 13 -13.89 -11.05 -15.05
C LEU A 13 -14.82 -12.16 -14.55
N GLU A 14 -15.59 -12.78 -15.44
CA GLU A 14 -16.45 -13.92 -15.10
C GLU A 14 -15.64 -15.04 -14.44
N LYS A 15 -14.50 -15.43 -15.03
CA LYS A 15 -13.59 -16.42 -14.44
C LYS A 15 -13.02 -15.99 -13.08
N VAL A 16 -12.67 -14.72 -12.94
CA VAL A 16 -12.15 -14.19 -11.66
C VAL A 16 -13.23 -14.29 -10.59
N PHE A 17 -14.48 -13.93 -10.88
CA PHE A 17 -15.58 -14.02 -9.94
C PHE A 17 -15.97 -15.48 -9.64
N GLU A 18 -15.93 -16.36 -10.61
CA GLU A 18 -16.07 -17.81 -10.37
C GLU A 18 -15.02 -18.31 -9.36
N ASN A 19 -13.76 -17.92 -9.55
CA ASN A 19 -12.68 -18.25 -8.63
C ASN A 19 -12.86 -17.60 -7.25
N CYS A 20 -13.35 -16.37 -7.16
CA CYS A 20 -13.65 -15.74 -5.88
C CYS A 20 -14.76 -16.48 -5.10
N ASN A 21 -15.70 -17.10 -5.81
CA ASN A 21 -16.77 -17.90 -5.20
C ASN A 21 -16.34 -19.34 -4.86
N ASP A 22 -15.21 -19.79 -5.36
CA ASP A 22 -14.64 -21.09 -5.03
C ASP A 22 -13.87 -21.02 -3.70
N SER A 23 -14.37 -21.70 -2.68
CA SER A 23 -13.75 -21.77 -1.36
C SER A 23 -12.34 -22.39 -1.36
N SER A 24 -11.94 -23.08 -2.42
CA SER A 24 -10.59 -23.62 -2.60
C SER A 24 -9.62 -22.62 -3.22
N SER A 25 -10.13 -21.54 -3.80
CA SER A 25 -9.32 -20.50 -4.41
C SER A 25 -8.54 -19.66 -3.38
N THR A 26 -7.34 -19.27 -3.72
CA THR A 26 -6.52 -18.36 -2.89
C THR A 26 -6.98 -16.91 -3.02
N ILE A 27 -7.51 -16.48 -4.18
CA ILE A 27 -7.91 -15.10 -4.45
C ILE A 27 -8.95 -14.61 -3.45
N SER A 28 -9.93 -15.43 -3.08
CA SER A 28 -10.99 -15.06 -2.13
C SER A 28 -10.51 -14.95 -0.68
N LYS A 29 -9.32 -15.47 -0.38
CA LYS A 29 -8.72 -15.49 0.97
C LYS A 29 -7.64 -14.43 1.12
N GLU A 30 -7.07 -13.96 0.01
CA GLU A 30 -6.03 -12.97 0.00
C GLU A 30 -6.62 -11.56 -0.19
N LEU A 31 -6.21 -10.65 0.65
CA LEU A 31 -6.68 -9.26 0.61
C LEU A 31 -5.60 -8.29 0.15
N SER A 32 -4.41 -8.79 -0.16
CA SER A 32 -3.26 -8.00 -0.58
C SER A 32 -3.52 -7.25 -1.90
N PHE A 33 -2.65 -6.29 -2.21
CA PHE A 33 -2.72 -5.55 -3.47
C PHE A 33 -2.19 -6.37 -4.65
N SER A 34 -1.16 -7.20 -4.44
CA SER A 34 -0.55 -7.98 -5.52
C SER A 34 -1.43 -9.16 -5.95
N ASP A 35 -1.86 -9.98 -5.00
CA ASP A 35 -2.43 -11.31 -5.30
C ASP A 35 -3.88 -11.44 -4.82
N GLY A 36 -4.46 -10.37 -4.29
CA GLY A 36 -5.73 -10.42 -3.58
C GLY A 36 -6.79 -9.43 -4.05
N LEU A 37 -7.82 -9.30 -3.21
CA LEU A 37 -9.02 -8.51 -3.54
C LEU A 37 -8.75 -7.01 -3.70
N CYS A 38 -7.74 -6.43 -3.04
CA CYS A 38 -7.41 -5.00 -3.25
C CYS A 38 -6.94 -4.74 -4.67
N GLY A 39 -6.12 -5.62 -5.26
CA GLY A 39 -5.72 -5.51 -6.67
C GLY A 39 -6.88 -5.69 -7.63
N LEU A 40 -7.76 -6.66 -7.36
CA LEU A 40 -8.99 -6.84 -8.12
C LEU A 40 -9.88 -5.59 -8.05
N GLY A 41 -10.09 -5.04 -6.87
CA GLY A 41 -10.87 -3.82 -6.66
C GLY A 41 -10.29 -2.62 -7.41
N PHE A 42 -8.96 -2.46 -7.42
CA PHE A 42 -8.28 -1.45 -8.21
C PHE A 42 -8.60 -1.58 -9.71
N ILE A 43 -8.44 -2.79 -10.27
CA ILE A 43 -8.75 -3.04 -11.69
C ILE A 43 -10.22 -2.78 -12.01
N LEU A 44 -11.15 -3.25 -11.15
CA LEU A 44 -12.59 -2.99 -11.33
C LEU A 44 -12.90 -1.49 -11.35
N ASN A 45 -12.33 -0.73 -10.41
CA ASN A 45 -12.52 0.71 -10.35
C ASN A 45 -12.04 1.39 -11.63
N GLU A 46 -10.85 1.02 -12.12
CA GLU A 46 -10.30 1.56 -13.36
C GLU A 46 -11.18 1.22 -14.58
N LEU A 47 -11.66 -0.02 -14.68
CA LEU A 47 -12.54 -0.43 -15.79
C LEU A 47 -13.90 0.29 -15.77
N ILE A 48 -14.45 0.59 -14.59
CA ILE A 48 -15.66 1.40 -14.44
C ILE A 48 -15.36 2.85 -14.84
N ASN A 49 -14.27 3.43 -14.37
CA ASN A 49 -13.89 4.83 -14.64
C ASN A 49 -13.70 5.12 -16.14
N VAL A 50 -13.23 4.13 -16.90
CA VAL A 50 -13.07 4.23 -18.37
C VAL A 50 -14.27 3.66 -19.16
N GLU A 51 -15.38 3.40 -18.49
CA GLU A 51 -16.65 2.92 -19.07
C GLU A 51 -16.51 1.61 -19.87
N VAL A 52 -15.59 0.73 -19.44
CA VAL A 52 -15.40 -0.59 -20.06
C VAL A 52 -16.32 -1.64 -19.47
N ILE A 53 -16.71 -1.49 -18.21
CA ILE A 53 -17.69 -2.33 -17.52
C ILE A 53 -18.76 -1.45 -16.86
N ASP A 54 -19.93 -2.05 -16.62
CA ASP A 54 -21.08 -1.36 -16.06
C ASP A 54 -20.91 -1.00 -14.58
N GLU A 55 -21.65 0.01 -14.14
CA GLU A 55 -21.68 0.47 -12.74
C GLU A 55 -22.26 -0.57 -11.77
N GLU A 56 -22.86 -1.64 -12.26
CA GLU A 56 -23.38 -2.74 -11.43
C GLU A 56 -22.28 -3.37 -10.57
N TYR A 57 -21.01 -3.34 -11.02
CA TYR A 57 -19.84 -3.80 -10.28
C TYR A 57 -19.47 -2.93 -9.07
N LYS A 58 -20.11 -1.77 -8.89
CA LYS A 58 -19.93 -0.91 -7.69
C LYS A 58 -20.33 -1.61 -6.39
N HIS A 59 -21.23 -2.59 -6.48
CA HIS A 59 -21.60 -3.38 -5.28
C HIS A 59 -20.43 -4.24 -4.81
N GLN A 60 -19.71 -4.88 -5.73
CA GLN A 60 -18.50 -5.65 -5.41
C GLN A 60 -17.40 -4.76 -4.84
N LEU A 61 -17.21 -3.57 -5.42
CA LEU A 61 -16.26 -2.59 -4.87
C LEU A 61 -16.58 -2.21 -3.43
N LYS A 62 -17.85 -2.03 -3.08
CA LYS A 62 -18.23 -1.71 -1.70
C LYS A 62 -17.79 -2.81 -0.73
N VAL A 63 -18.02 -4.07 -1.07
CA VAL A 63 -17.59 -5.22 -0.24
C VAL A 63 -16.06 -5.26 -0.14
N ILE A 64 -15.35 -5.08 -1.26
CA ILE A 64 -13.89 -5.06 -1.28
C ILE A 64 -13.36 -3.90 -0.41
N ASN A 65 -13.96 -2.72 -0.45
CA ASN A 65 -13.56 -1.57 0.36
C ASN A 65 -13.66 -1.86 1.86
N GLU A 66 -14.73 -2.50 2.32
CA GLU A 66 -14.91 -2.88 3.71
C GLU A 66 -13.84 -3.91 4.15
N LEU A 67 -13.61 -4.93 3.33
CA LEU A 67 -12.57 -5.94 3.58
C LEU A 67 -11.17 -5.34 3.56
N ALA A 68 -10.86 -4.48 2.59
CA ALA A 68 -9.58 -3.79 2.49
C ALA A 68 -9.30 -2.91 3.70
N PHE A 69 -10.31 -2.23 4.23
CA PHE A 69 -10.19 -1.41 5.43
C PHE A 69 -9.79 -2.25 6.65
N GLU A 70 -10.49 -3.36 6.91
CA GLU A 70 -10.16 -4.23 8.04
C GLU A 70 -8.79 -4.91 7.86
N TYR A 71 -8.47 -5.34 6.65
CA TYR A 71 -7.15 -5.88 6.33
C TYR A 71 -6.03 -4.86 6.59
N THR A 72 -6.21 -3.61 6.13
CA THR A 72 -5.21 -2.56 6.36
C THR A 72 -4.97 -2.34 7.85
N ARG A 73 -6.04 -2.31 8.65
CA ARG A 73 -5.94 -2.15 10.09
C ARG A 73 -5.19 -3.30 10.76
N GLN A 74 -5.51 -4.54 10.36
CA GLN A 74 -4.82 -5.72 10.87
C GLN A 74 -3.34 -5.72 10.47
N ALA A 75 -3.03 -5.46 9.20
CA ALA A 75 -1.65 -5.39 8.73
C ALA A 75 -0.81 -4.35 9.48
N ILE A 76 -1.40 -3.20 9.84
CA ILE A 76 -0.75 -2.19 10.70
C ILE A 76 -0.46 -2.76 12.10
N GLU A 77 -1.40 -3.49 12.72
CA GLU A 77 -1.17 -4.11 14.04
C GLU A 77 -0.07 -5.16 13.99
N GLU A 78 0.04 -5.88 12.89
CA GLU A 78 1.07 -6.89 12.62
C GLU A 78 2.41 -6.29 12.15
N ASN A 79 2.55 -4.97 12.10
CA ASN A 79 3.71 -4.27 11.54
C ASN A 79 4.05 -4.67 10.10
N ASN A 80 3.05 -5.06 9.32
CA ASN A 80 3.22 -5.35 7.89
C ASN A 80 2.87 -4.11 7.06
N PHE A 81 3.86 -3.30 6.74
CA PHE A 81 3.71 -2.06 5.95
C PHE A 81 4.07 -2.22 4.47
N ASP A 82 4.17 -3.45 4.00
CA ASP A 82 4.51 -3.78 2.62
C ASP A 82 3.50 -3.21 1.62
N PHE A 83 3.97 -2.84 0.41
CA PHE A 83 3.08 -2.33 -0.63
C PHE A 83 2.32 -3.47 -1.33
N PHE A 84 2.99 -4.57 -1.64
CA PHE A 84 2.33 -5.65 -2.35
C PHE A 84 1.46 -6.51 -1.44
N TYR A 85 1.93 -6.78 -0.21
CA TYR A 85 1.37 -7.78 0.68
C TYR A 85 0.96 -7.24 2.07
N GLY A 86 0.82 -5.93 2.21
CA GLY A 86 0.53 -5.30 3.50
C GLY A 86 -0.28 -4.01 3.43
N ALA A 87 -0.15 -3.23 4.49
CA ALA A 87 -0.97 -2.06 4.74
C ALA A 87 -0.82 -0.95 3.68
N ALA A 88 0.37 -0.76 3.11
CA ALA A 88 0.57 0.31 2.14
C ALA A 88 -0.22 0.07 0.85
N GLY A 89 -0.23 -1.15 0.32
CA GLY A 89 -0.97 -1.46 -0.90
C GLY A 89 -2.48 -1.38 -0.75
N SER A 90 -3.01 -1.85 0.37
CA SER A 90 -4.45 -1.75 0.65
C SER A 90 -4.87 -0.30 0.94
N LEU A 91 -4.04 0.50 1.61
CA LEU A 91 -4.27 1.95 1.77
C LEU A 91 -4.18 2.69 0.43
N PHE A 92 -3.26 2.31 -0.46
CA PHE A 92 -3.19 2.83 -1.82
C PHE A 92 -4.51 2.58 -2.55
N TYR A 93 -5.02 1.34 -2.54
CA TYR A 93 -6.29 0.99 -3.13
C TYR A 93 -7.43 1.85 -2.58
N LEU A 94 -7.61 1.92 -1.25
CA LEU A 94 -8.65 2.72 -0.62
C LEU A 94 -8.56 4.22 -0.99
N SER A 95 -7.33 4.74 -1.08
CA SER A 95 -7.09 6.11 -1.54
C SER A 95 -7.50 6.28 -3.00
N ASP A 96 -7.19 5.31 -3.85
CA ASP A 96 -7.49 5.37 -5.29
C ASP A 96 -8.99 5.38 -5.56
N VAL A 97 -9.74 4.52 -4.90
CA VAL A 97 -11.21 4.46 -4.98
C VAL A 97 -11.91 5.54 -4.12
N ASN A 98 -11.17 6.58 -3.69
CA ASN A 98 -11.66 7.74 -2.95
C ASN A 98 -12.39 7.43 -1.63
N GLN A 99 -12.03 6.36 -0.92
CA GLN A 99 -12.54 6.04 0.42
C GLN A 99 -11.82 6.88 1.50
N LEU A 100 -11.90 8.22 1.38
CA LEU A 100 -11.09 9.16 2.16
C LEU A 100 -11.40 9.13 3.67
N GLU A 101 -12.63 8.82 4.06
CA GLU A 101 -13.00 8.68 5.47
C GLU A 101 -12.32 7.44 6.10
N LEU A 102 -12.31 6.31 5.39
CA LEU A 102 -11.61 5.11 5.82
C LEU A 102 -10.10 5.36 5.88
N CYS A 103 -9.53 6.01 4.87
CA CYS A 103 -8.12 6.43 4.87
C CYS A 103 -7.79 7.33 6.07
N SER A 104 -8.65 8.27 6.41
CA SER A 104 -8.46 9.14 7.58
C SER A 104 -8.42 8.35 8.89
N SER A 105 -9.26 7.32 9.02
CA SER A 105 -9.23 6.41 10.19
C SER A 105 -7.92 5.62 10.26
N ILE A 106 -7.43 5.12 9.12
CA ILE A 106 -6.15 4.42 9.02
C ILE A 106 -4.98 5.34 9.39
N VAL A 107 -4.99 6.58 8.90
CA VAL A 107 -3.97 7.59 9.24
C VAL A 107 -3.89 7.81 10.76
N LYS A 108 -5.02 7.84 11.46
CA LYS A 108 -5.03 7.95 12.94
C LYS A 108 -4.39 6.74 13.61
N GLN A 109 -4.58 5.55 13.08
CA GLN A 109 -3.95 4.33 13.60
C GLN A 109 -2.44 4.34 13.35
N LEU A 110 -2.01 4.68 12.15
CA LEU A 110 -0.59 4.87 11.80
C LEU A 110 0.08 5.91 12.71
N SER A 111 -0.59 7.04 12.94
CA SER A 111 -0.07 8.10 13.80
C SER A 111 0.18 7.64 15.23
N LYS A 112 -0.65 6.76 15.77
CA LYS A 112 -0.44 6.18 17.11
C LYS A 112 0.78 5.27 17.18
N LYS A 113 1.05 4.50 16.10
CA LYS A 113 2.23 3.62 16.01
C LYS A 113 3.53 4.36 15.65
N ALA A 114 3.44 5.49 14.99
CA ALA A 114 4.61 6.20 14.46
C ALA A 114 5.72 6.50 15.48
N PRO A 115 5.44 6.90 16.75
CA PRO A 115 6.49 7.11 17.74
C PRO A 115 7.27 5.84 18.10
N GLU A 116 6.63 4.68 18.11
CA GLU A 116 7.25 3.38 18.40
C GLU A 116 8.28 2.99 17.32
N HIS A 117 8.06 3.48 16.10
CA HIS A 117 8.89 3.25 14.93
C HIS A 117 9.79 4.45 14.56
N ASP A 118 9.92 5.43 15.44
CA ASP A 118 10.65 6.70 15.15
C ASP A 118 10.23 7.34 13.81
N TYR A 119 8.95 7.20 13.43
CA TYR A 119 8.36 7.67 12.17
C TYR A 119 8.91 7.01 10.88
N LEU A 120 9.74 5.96 10.99
CA LEU A 120 10.10 5.06 9.90
C LEU A 120 9.61 3.67 10.29
N TYR A 121 8.52 3.24 9.68
CA TYR A 121 7.87 2.00 10.07
C TYR A 121 8.75 0.78 9.83
N ASN A 122 8.92 0.01 10.89
CA ASN A 122 9.68 -1.22 10.88
C ASN A 122 8.76 -2.39 10.50
N HIS A 123 9.20 -3.19 9.55
CA HIS A 123 8.46 -4.37 9.12
C HIS A 123 8.87 -5.57 9.97
N ASP A 124 7.90 -6.23 10.60
CA ASP A 124 8.09 -7.52 11.29
C ASP A 124 7.77 -8.68 10.32
N HIS A 125 8.30 -8.62 9.11
CA HIS A 125 8.09 -9.67 8.14
C HIS A 125 8.92 -10.91 8.49
N PRO A 126 8.39 -12.15 8.35
CA PRO A 126 9.16 -13.37 8.59
C PRO A 126 10.33 -13.58 7.62
N ASP A 127 10.35 -12.87 6.50
CA ASP A 127 11.46 -12.86 5.56
C ASP A 127 12.57 -11.93 6.05
N GLU A 128 13.78 -12.46 6.20
CA GLU A 128 14.95 -11.70 6.66
C GLU A 128 15.27 -10.49 5.75
N HIS A 129 14.93 -10.57 4.46
CA HIS A 129 15.16 -9.47 3.52
C HIS A 129 14.23 -8.27 3.72
N ASN A 130 13.10 -8.48 4.39
CA ASN A 130 12.08 -7.45 4.63
C ASN A 130 11.95 -7.06 6.11
N ARG A 131 12.86 -7.51 6.96
CA ARG A 131 12.93 -7.07 8.36
C ARG A 131 13.49 -5.67 8.47
N GLY A 132 12.99 -4.94 9.44
CA GLY A 132 13.48 -3.61 9.76
C GLY A 132 12.91 -2.51 8.86
N VAL A 133 13.61 -1.37 8.83
CA VAL A 133 13.20 -0.22 8.01
C VAL A 133 13.64 -0.44 6.57
N ASN A 134 12.71 -0.66 5.68
CA ASN A 134 12.96 -0.85 4.26
C ASN A 134 12.83 0.48 3.51
N PHE A 135 13.80 0.79 2.64
CA PHE A 135 13.85 2.01 1.81
C PHE A 135 13.50 1.76 0.35
N GLY A 136 13.13 0.54 0.00
CA GLY A 136 12.63 0.19 -1.33
C GLY A 136 11.22 0.71 -1.56
N LEU A 137 10.93 1.10 -2.81
CA LEU A 137 9.58 1.57 -3.16
C LEU A 137 8.55 0.44 -3.07
N ALA A 138 8.93 -0.78 -3.41
CA ALA A 138 8.03 -1.92 -3.45
C ALA A 138 7.65 -2.46 -2.05
N HIS A 139 8.57 -2.39 -1.10
CA HIS A 139 8.43 -3.06 0.20
C HIS A 139 8.67 -2.14 1.40
N GLY A 140 8.78 -0.83 1.18
CA GLY A 140 9.25 0.05 2.24
C GLY A 140 8.53 1.37 2.43
N ASN A 141 9.09 2.13 3.33
CA ASN A 141 8.58 3.43 3.76
C ASN A 141 8.32 4.45 2.64
N PRO A 142 9.13 4.53 1.55
CA PRO A 142 8.87 5.47 0.47
C PRO A 142 7.50 5.30 -0.16
N ALA A 143 7.03 4.07 -0.39
CA ALA A 143 5.68 3.82 -0.90
C ALA A 143 4.61 4.35 0.05
N LEU A 144 4.72 4.02 1.34
CA LEU A 144 3.78 4.49 2.36
C LEU A 144 3.72 6.02 2.40
N PHE A 145 4.88 6.71 2.43
CA PHE A 145 4.89 8.18 2.46
C PHE A 145 4.35 8.80 1.16
N MET A 146 4.60 8.18 0.01
CA MET A 146 4.02 8.62 -1.25
C MET A 146 2.49 8.56 -1.21
N ILE A 147 1.91 7.51 -0.63
CA ILE A 147 0.46 7.36 -0.45
C ILE A 147 -0.06 8.43 0.53
N LEU A 148 0.60 8.64 1.67
CA LEU A 148 0.22 9.66 2.64
C LEU A 148 0.26 11.08 2.03
N ILE A 149 1.27 11.39 1.22
CA ILE A 149 1.36 12.66 0.48
C ILE A 149 0.19 12.78 -0.52
N ASN A 150 -0.17 11.69 -1.19
CA ASN A 150 -1.30 11.68 -2.11
C ASN A 150 -2.64 11.93 -1.38
N LEU A 151 -2.82 11.41 -0.18
CA LEU A 151 -4.00 11.70 0.66
C LEU A 151 -4.10 13.19 0.99
N VAL A 152 -2.96 13.86 1.29
CA VAL A 152 -2.94 15.33 1.47
C VAL A 152 -3.42 16.03 0.20
N LYS A 153 -2.94 15.62 -0.98
CA LYS A 153 -3.35 16.19 -2.27
C LYS A 153 -4.83 15.94 -2.57
N LYS A 154 -5.39 14.82 -2.13
CA LYS A 154 -6.82 14.49 -2.24
C LYS A 154 -7.71 15.22 -1.21
N GLY A 155 -7.13 16.05 -0.36
CA GLY A 155 -7.85 16.91 0.57
C GLY A 155 -8.09 16.30 1.95
N VAL A 156 -7.45 15.18 2.29
CA VAL A 156 -7.45 14.68 3.67
C VAL A 156 -6.60 15.62 4.51
N GLN A 157 -7.28 16.40 5.36
CA GLN A 157 -6.64 17.39 6.24
C GLN A 157 -6.71 16.91 7.68
N SER A 158 -5.56 16.54 8.24
CA SER A 158 -5.43 16.28 9.68
C SER A 158 -4.02 16.61 10.15
N GLU A 159 -3.91 16.97 11.43
CA GLU A 159 -2.62 17.24 12.07
C GLU A 159 -1.76 15.97 12.10
N GLU A 160 -2.39 14.83 12.34
CA GLU A 160 -1.73 13.52 12.33
C GLU A 160 -1.07 13.23 10.99
N LEU A 161 -1.81 13.39 9.88
CA LEU A 161 -1.29 13.17 8.54
C LEU A 161 -0.12 14.10 8.22
N THR A 162 -0.29 15.38 8.53
CA THR A 162 0.77 16.39 8.33
C THR A 162 2.03 16.04 9.14
N THR A 163 1.85 15.61 10.37
CA THR A 163 2.95 15.20 11.26
C THR A 163 3.66 13.95 10.73
N LEU A 164 2.90 12.93 10.32
CA LEU A 164 3.46 11.70 9.73
C LEU A 164 4.32 12.00 8.51
N VAL A 165 3.77 12.76 7.57
CA VAL A 165 4.48 13.11 6.33
C VAL A 165 5.75 13.90 6.65
N ASN A 166 5.64 14.98 7.43
CA ASN A 166 6.78 15.86 7.68
C ASN A 166 7.90 15.16 8.46
N LYS A 167 7.55 14.43 9.52
CA LYS A 167 8.56 13.73 10.34
C LYS A 167 9.11 12.52 9.59
N GLY A 168 8.27 11.72 8.98
CA GLY A 168 8.70 10.51 8.28
C GLY A 168 9.58 10.81 7.08
N VAL A 169 9.19 11.76 6.22
CA VAL A 169 10.02 12.16 5.08
C VAL A 169 11.36 12.75 5.54
N LYS A 170 11.35 13.59 6.59
CA LYS A 170 12.60 14.13 7.15
C LYS A 170 13.51 13.01 7.67
N LYS A 171 12.96 12.01 8.38
CA LYS A 171 13.71 10.86 8.86
C LYS A 171 14.25 10.01 7.72
N LEU A 172 13.43 9.80 6.67
CA LEU A 172 13.84 9.09 5.47
C LEU A 172 15.04 9.77 4.80
N LEU A 173 14.96 11.08 4.57
CA LEU A 173 16.03 11.84 3.92
C LEU A 173 17.32 11.88 4.76
N ASN A 174 17.22 11.86 6.08
CA ASN A 174 18.40 11.84 6.95
C ASN A 174 19.16 10.49 6.89
N ARG A 175 18.64 9.49 6.18
CA ARG A 175 19.30 8.19 5.97
C ARG A 175 20.06 8.10 4.66
N GLU A 176 20.08 9.19 3.87
CA GLU A 176 20.93 9.29 2.68
C GLU A 176 22.39 9.16 3.10
N LYS A 177 23.13 8.33 2.37
CA LYS A 177 24.56 8.08 2.59
C LYS A 177 25.35 8.55 1.39
N GLU A 178 26.53 9.12 1.67
CA GLU A 178 27.50 9.48 0.65
C GLU A 178 28.61 8.42 0.65
N GLU A 179 28.93 7.91 -0.52
CA GLU A 179 30.03 6.98 -0.73
C GLU A 179 31.04 7.59 -1.70
N TYR A 180 32.30 7.66 -1.26
CA TYR A 180 33.41 8.11 -2.08
C TYR A 180 34.10 6.89 -2.68
N MET A 181 34.03 6.75 -4.00
CA MET A 181 34.84 5.78 -4.74
C MET A 181 36.10 6.49 -5.25
N GLU A 182 37.27 5.86 -5.10
CA GLU A 182 38.54 6.41 -5.54
C GLU A 182 38.53 6.65 -7.06
N GLY A 183 38.54 7.95 -7.46
CA GLY A 183 38.54 8.35 -8.88
C GLY A 183 37.14 8.52 -9.51
N GLU A 184 36.07 8.45 -8.76
CA GLU A 184 34.69 8.68 -9.23
C GLU A 184 34.04 9.85 -8.49
N ASP A 185 32.96 10.40 -9.08
CA ASP A 185 32.10 11.39 -8.43
C ASP A 185 31.43 10.80 -7.19
N ILE A 186 31.12 11.66 -6.23
CA ILE A 186 30.34 11.29 -5.04
C ILE A 186 29.03 10.67 -5.48
N LYS A 187 28.76 9.47 -5.03
CA LYS A 187 27.46 8.81 -5.20
C LYS A 187 26.68 8.88 -3.89
N THR A 188 25.47 9.44 -3.94
CA THR A 188 24.52 9.38 -2.84
C THR A 188 23.58 8.22 -3.04
N TYR A 189 23.26 7.48 -1.98
CA TYR A 189 22.33 6.38 -2.04
C TYR A 189 21.57 6.22 -0.73
N PHE A 190 20.40 5.59 -0.82
CA PHE A 190 19.69 5.10 0.36
C PHE A 190 20.01 3.61 0.58
N PRO A 191 20.26 3.18 1.83
CA PRO A 191 20.39 1.77 2.12
C PRO A 191 19.09 1.04 1.72
N HIS A 192 19.21 -0.19 1.24
CA HIS A 192 18.02 -0.98 0.91
C HIS A 192 17.18 -1.30 2.16
N ASN A 193 17.86 -1.65 3.25
CA ASN A 193 17.25 -2.00 4.52
C ASN A 193 18.15 -1.63 5.69
N ILE A 194 17.57 -1.24 6.81
CA ILE A 194 18.26 -1.05 8.10
C ILE A 194 17.57 -1.93 9.12
N VAL A 195 18.30 -2.89 9.69
CA VAL A 195 17.81 -3.72 10.78
C VAL A 195 18.09 -2.99 12.09
N ILE A 196 17.06 -2.72 12.86
CA ILE A 196 17.17 -2.10 14.17
C ILE A 196 17.01 -3.20 15.22
N GLU A 197 18.12 -3.66 15.77
CA GLU A 197 18.12 -4.63 16.88
C GLU A 197 18.34 -3.90 18.21
N ASN A 198 17.40 -4.05 19.15
CA ASN A 198 17.49 -3.47 20.50
C ASN A 198 17.75 -1.96 20.54
N GLY A 199 17.22 -1.20 19.56
CA GLY A 199 17.38 0.25 19.48
C GLY A 199 18.73 0.74 18.97
N THR A 200 19.56 -0.15 18.43
CA THR A 200 20.82 0.17 17.72
C THR A 200 20.74 -0.27 16.27
N GLU A 201 21.26 0.58 15.37
CA GLU A 201 21.38 0.30 13.92
C GLU A 201 22.53 -0.64 13.63
#